data_aa668b0f2f6da4684362f2c94fb2e3df
#
_entry.id   aa668b0f2f6da4684362f2c94fb2e3df
#
_cell.length_a   1.000
_cell.length_b   1.000
_cell.length_c   1.000
_cell.angle_alpha   90.00
_cell.angle_beta   90.00
_cell.angle_gamma   90.00
#
_symmetry.space_group_name_H-M   'P 1'
#
loop_
_entity.id
_entity.type
_entity.pdbx_description
1 polymer ?
#
loop_
_entity_poly.entity_id
_entity_poly.type
_entity_poly.pdbx_seq_one_letter_code
_entity_poly.pdbx_strand_id
1 'polypeptide(L)'
;MKFLVNDYALIWNLLFQASFSEGIYKLKQKLWDTYRNEYNETFKDKDLIMQDPKNFIPNNDIIYNIILENKNYEKLRKQVDKYRLEVMRLWDKNKKITEELYSKIIRKEIPDYTIFVVNKELNIIDHVCQGSIVLGKEIDKKAPLNILLEINMSIIINNIKKYNIEDNKFKKAIIELAVLNEYATSLCGKSCYLSGTPDLIGLKRWLYPYWLMYMGISKEQFLSYMMRDQISFDVEKYAYEKELRKMNLEEFIDFCIRNQKYIIRDKNIKKNPET
;
A
#
# COMPACT_ATOMS: atom_id res chain seq x y z
N MET A 1 -10.74 -2.10 11.61
CA MET A 1 -9.39 -1.50 11.52
C MET A 1 -9.09 -0.71 12.78
N LYS A 2 -7.86 -0.81 13.31
CA LYS A 2 -7.43 -0.12 14.53
C LYS A 2 -6.22 0.77 14.21
N PHE A 3 -6.21 2.01 14.70
CA PHE A 3 -5.08 2.93 14.59
C PHE A 3 -4.45 3.12 15.96
N LEU A 4 -3.20 2.71 16.12
CA LEU A 4 -2.50 2.70 17.39
C LEU A 4 -1.15 3.45 17.30
N VAL A 5 -0.79 4.15 18.36
CA VAL A 5 0.59 4.53 18.63
C VAL A 5 1.13 3.53 19.62
N ASN A 6 2.09 2.73 19.20
CA ASN A 6 2.80 1.80 20.04
C ASN A 6 4.23 2.31 20.24
N ASP A 7 4.66 2.43 21.48
CA ASP A 7 5.94 3.06 21.81
C ASP A 7 7.12 2.26 21.27
N TYR A 8 7.08 0.94 21.31
CA TYR A 8 8.15 0.09 20.77
C TYR A 8 8.26 0.22 19.25
N ALA A 9 7.13 0.15 18.54
CA ALA A 9 7.10 0.34 17.09
C ALA A 9 7.56 1.75 16.70
N LEU A 10 7.15 2.77 17.44
CA LEU A 10 7.58 4.15 17.21
C LEU A 10 9.08 4.32 17.43
N ILE A 11 9.60 3.85 18.55
CA ILE A 11 11.03 3.92 18.89
C ILE A 11 11.87 3.16 17.86
N TRP A 12 11.46 1.93 17.51
CA TRP A 12 12.17 1.13 16.53
C TRP A 12 12.29 1.88 15.18
N ASN A 13 11.19 2.43 14.70
CA ASN A 13 11.19 3.18 13.44
C ASN A 13 12.03 4.46 13.52
N LEU A 14 12.02 5.17 14.65
CA LEU A 14 12.87 6.34 14.87
C LEU A 14 14.36 5.99 14.84
N LEU A 15 14.73 4.84 15.36
CA LEU A 15 16.13 4.41 15.41
C LEU A 15 16.65 3.90 14.07
N PHE A 16 15.86 3.11 13.34
CA PHE A 16 16.35 2.32 12.22
C PHE A 16 15.85 2.79 10.85
N GLN A 17 14.86 3.66 10.81
CA GLN A 17 14.47 4.34 9.58
C GLN A 17 15.22 5.66 9.41
N ALA A 18 15.33 6.14 8.18
CA ALA A 18 15.94 7.42 7.91
C ALA A 18 15.11 8.54 8.56
N SER A 19 15.66 9.21 9.56
CA SER A 19 15.05 10.36 10.20
C SER A 19 15.82 11.62 9.84
N PHE A 20 15.12 12.63 9.37
CA PHE A 20 15.70 13.93 9.04
C PHE A 20 15.75 14.89 10.25
N SER A 21 15.27 14.48 11.40
CA SER A 21 15.34 15.28 12.62
C SER A 21 16.75 15.26 13.22
N GLU A 22 17.44 16.40 13.24
CA GLU A 22 18.78 16.53 13.80
C GLU A 22 18.88 16.04 15.25
N GLY A 23 17.84 16.31 16.05
CA GLY A 23 17.81 15.87 17.45
C GLY A 23 17.75 14.36 17.62
N ILE A 24 17.00 13.68 16.75
CA ILE A 24 16.93 12.21 16.75
C ILE A 24 18.24 11.63 16.22
N TYR A 25 18.84 12.23 15.21
CA TYR A 25 20.11 11.78 14.68
C TYR A 25 21.22 11.81 15.74
N LYS A 26 21.35 12.92 16.49
CA LYS A 26 22.31 13.04 17.60
C LYS A 26 22.05 12.01 18.70
N LEU A 27 20.77 11.76 19.02
CA LEU A 27 20.42 10.73 19.99
C LEU A 27 20.82 9.34 19.51
N LYS A 28 20.54 9.01 18.24
CA LYS A 28 20.95 7.73 17.63
C LYS A 28 22.46 7.52 17.72
N GLN A 29 23.25 8.52 17.35
CA GLN A 29 24.71 8.43 17.43
C GLN A 29 25.17 8.18 18.87
N LYS A 30 24.66 8.95 19.83
CA LYS A 30 25.00 8.76 21.25
C LYS A 30 24.66 7.37 21.76
N LEU A 31 23.48 6.84 21.40
CA LEU A 31 23.06 5.49 21.77
C LEU A 31 23.96 4.42 21.13
N TRP A 32 24.29 4.58 19.86
CA TRP A 32 25.21 3.69 19.15
C TRP A 32 26.60 3.68 19.79
N ASP A 33 27.16 4.84 20.11
CA ASP A 33 28.50 4.96 20.66
C ASP A 33 28.58 4.41 22.09
N THR A 34 27.50 4.54 22.88
CA THR A 34 27.50 4.17 24.30
C THR A 34 27.00 2.75 24.55
N TYR A 35 26.01 2.28 23.75
CA TYR A 35 25.25 1.05 23.97
C TYR A 35 25.17 0.20 22.70
N ARG A 36 26.30 -0.06 22.08
CA ARG A 36 26.38 -0.69 20.74
C ARG A 36 25.75 -2.08 20.69
N ASN A 37 25.96 -2.89 21.72
CA ASN A 37 25.43 -4.25 21.77
C ASN A 37 23.91 -4.23 21.93
N GLU A 38 23.41 -3.43 22.85
CA GLU A 38 21.97 -3.24 23.11
C GLU A 38 21.26 -2.63 21.89
N TYR A 39 21.92 -1.72 21.21
CA TYR A 39 21.40 -1.15 19.95
C TYR A 39 21.25 -2.22 18.87
N ASN A 40 22.22 -3.11 18.72
CA ASN A 40 22.15 -4.24 17.77
C ASN A 40 21.07 -5.26 18.15
N GLU A 41 20.86 -5.53 19.46
CA GLU A 41 19.74 -6.36 19.91
C GLU A 41 18.39 -5.72 19.57
N THR A 42 18.23 -4.42 19.83
CA THR A 42 17.02 -3.66 19.48
C THR A 42 16.73 -3.70 18.00
N PHE A 43 17.74 -3.75 17.13
CA PHE A 43 17.54 -3.88 15.67
C PHE A 43 16.82 -5.17 15.30
N LYS A 44 17.09 -6.27 16.00
CA LYS A 44 16.49 -7.60 15.75
C LYS A 44 15.02 -7.69 16.17
N ASP A 45 14.54 -6.75 16.95
CA ASP A 45 13.17 -6.77 17.50
C ASP A 45 12.07 -6.46 16.47
N LYS A 46 12.42 -6.00 15.26
CA LYS A 46 11.47 -5.53 14.24
C LYS A 46 10.27 -6.46 14.06
N ASP A 47 10.56 -7.69 13.70
CA ASP A 47 9.50 -8.64 13.31
C ASP A 47 8.64 -9.04 14.51
N LEU A 48 9.24 -9.14 15.70
CA LEU A 48 8.53 -9.45 16.93
C LEU A 48 7.57 -8.33 17.34
N ILE A 49 8.06 -7.07 17.33
CA ILE A 49 7.23 -5.88 17.60
C ILE A 49 6.03 -5.83 16.66
N MET A 50 6.27 -6.13 15.40
CA MET A 50 5.24 -5.96 14.39
C MET A 50 4.24 -7.12 14.36
N GLN A 51 4.60 -8.30 14.84
CA GLN A 51 3.70 -9.44 14.98
C GLN A 51 2.72 -9.26 16.14
N ASP A 52 3.22 -8.90 17.32
CA ASP A 52 2.40 -8.72 18.51
C ASP A 52 2.94 -7.58 19.40
N PRO A 53 2.69 -6.32 19.02
CA PRO A 53 3.23 -5.18 19.77
C PRO A 53 2.63 -5.02 21.17
N LYS A 54 1.49 -5.66 21.45
CA LYS A 54 0.88 -5.57 22.78
C LYS A 54 1.57 -6.47 23.80
N ASN A 55 2.04 -7.62 23.35
CA ASN A 55 2.69 -8.61 24.21
C ASN A 55 4.20 -8.66 23.92
N PHE A 56 4.70 -7.72 23.12
CA PHE A 56 6.12 -7.65 22.82
C PHE A 56 6.94 -7.38 24.08
N ILE A 57 7.95 -8.21 24.29
CA ILE A 57 8.96 -8.06 25.33
C ILE A 57 10.30 -7.91 24.60
N PRO A 58 11.00 -6.76 24.75
CA PRO A 58 12.30 -6.56 24.11
C PRO A 58 13.34 -7.55 24.62
N ASN A 59 14.23 -7.99 23.74
CA ASN A 59 15.39 -8.79 24.13
C ASN A 59 16.31 -8.01 25.08
N ASN A 60 16.36 -6.70 24.89
CA ASN A 60 17.07 -5.77 25.76
C ASN A 60 16.28 -4.45 25.83
N ASP A 61 15.88 -4.04 27.01
CA ASP A 61 15.02 -2.88 27.23
C ASP A 61 15.77 -1.55 27.44
N ILE A 62 17.09 -1.58 27.60
CA ILE A 62 17.92 -0.41 27.93
C ILE A 62 17.66 0.74 26.94
N ILE A 63 17.74 0.46 25.63
CA ILE A 63 17.54 1.47 24.59
C ILE A 63 16.13 2.05 24.65
N TYR A 64 15.12 1.20 24.82
CA TYR A 64 13.72 1.64 24.91
C TYR A 64 13.50 2.52 26.14
N ASN A 65 14.01 2.13 27.30
CA ASN A 65 13.86 2.88 28.54
C ASN A 65 14.54 4.26 28.47
N ILE A 66 15.75 4.34 27.92
CA ILE A 66 16.45 5.62 27.74
C ILE A 66 15.64 6.57 26.86
N ILE A 67 15.00 6.04 25.79
CA ILE A 67 14.19 6.88 24.89
C ILE A 67 12.86 7.25 25.52
N LEU A 68 12.19 6.31 26.18
CA LEU A 68 10.90 6.56 26.85
C LEU A 68 11.01 7.65 27.93
N GLU A 69 12.14 7.74 28.64
CA GLU A 69 12.41 8.77 29.65
C GLU A 69 12.81 10.12 29.03
N ASN A 70 13.03 10.19 27.72
CA ASN A 70 13.50 11.40 27.06
C ASN A 70 12.36 12.39 26.82
N LYS A 71 12.49 13.61 27.35
CA LYS A 71 11.48 14.69 27.18
C LYS A 71 11.14 15.03 25.73
N ASN A 72 12.10 14.88 24.81
CA ASN A 72 11.87 15.11 23.39
C ASN A 72 11.02 13.99 22.79
N TYR A 73 11.18 12.75 23.26
CA TYR A 73 10.33 11.64 22.86
C TYR A 73 8.87 11.84 23.29
N GLU A 74 8.64 12.30 24.52
CA GLU A 74 7.27 12.61 24.99
C GLU A 74 6.56 13.65 24.11
N LYS A 75 7.27 14.70 23.70
CA LYS A 75 6.74 15.72 22.77
C LYS A 75 6.42 15.10 21.42
N LEU A 76 7.32 14.28 20.87
CA LEU A 76 7.14 13.60 19.61
C LEU A 76 5.94 12.66 19.66
N ARG A 77 5.82 11.85 20.71
CA ARG A 77 4.70 10.92 20.90
C ARG A 77 3.35 11.65 20.89
N LYS A 78 3.26 12.80 21.54
CA LYS A 78 2.05 13.65 21.50
C LYS A 78 1.74 14.16 20.08
N GLN A 79 2.75 14.48 19.29
CA GLN A 79 2.57 14.87 17.88
C GLN A 79 2.10 13.69 17.03
N VAL A 80 2.66 12.51 17.23
CA VAL A 80 2.25 11.29 16.55
C VAL A 80 0.82 10.91 16.91
N ASP A 81 0.40 11.08 18.16
CA ASP A 81 -0.99 10.82 18.55
C ASP A 81 -1.99 11.78 17.90
N LYS A 82 -1.64 13.05 17.76
CA LYS A 82 -2.44 14.02 16.98
C LYS A 82 -2.56 13.60 15.52
N TYR A 83 -1.46 13.19 14.90
CA TYR A 83 -1.43 12.69 13.53
C TYR A 83 -2.29 11.42 13.39
N ARG A 84 -2.20 10.48 14.34
CA ARG A 84 -3.05 9.29 14.40
C ARG A 84 -4.54 9.65 14.37
N LEU A 85 -4.96 10.63 15.19
CA LEU A 85 -6.35 11.09 15.22
C LEU A 85 -6.79 11.70 13.88
N GLU A 86 -5.89 12.40 13.19
CA GLU A 86 -6.17 12.98 11.88
C GLU A 86 -6.40 11.89 10.82
N VAL A 87 -5.49 10.91 10.73
CA VAL A 87 -5.64 9.79 9.80
C VAL A 87 -6.90 8.97 10.11
N MET A 88 -7.13 8.69 11.39
CA MET A 88 -8.31 7.92 11.83
C MET A 88 -9.62 8.62 11.41
N ARG A 89 -9.71 9.95 11.55
CA ARG A 89 -10.89 10.72 11.10
C ARG A 89 -11.10 10.64 9.59
N LEU A 90 -10.01 10.69 8.81
CA LEU A 90 -10.09 10.52 7.35
C LEU A 90 -10.59 9.12 6.99
N TRP A 91 -10.07 8.09 7.68
CA TRP A 91 -10.52 6.72 7.50
C TRP A 91 -12.00 6.55 7.85
N ASP A 92 -12.42 6.94 9.05
CA ASP A 92 -13.78 6.75 9.54
C ASP A 92 -14.81 7.41 8.62
N LYS A 93 -14.50 8.61 8.12
CA LYS A 93 -15.34 9.33 7.15
C LYS A 93 -15.54 8.58 5.84
N ASN A 94 -14.55 7.80 5.41
CA ASN A 94 -14.53 7.11 4.12
C ASN A 94 -14.63 5.57 4.26
N LYS A 95 -14.82 5.08 5.47
CA LYS A 95 -14.79 3.64 5.82
C LYS A 95 -15.72 2.83 4.92
N LYS A 96 -16.97 3.23 4.80
CA LYS A 96 -17.99 2.51 4.02
C LYS A 96 -17.56 2.32 2.57
N ILE A 97 -17.12 3.39 1.90
CA ILE A 97 -16.65 3.34 0.51
C ILE A 97 -15.45 2.42 0.39
N THR A 98 -14.53 2.50 1.35
CA THR A 98 -13.32 1.68 1.38
C THR A 98 -13.64 0.20 1.52
N GLU A 99 -14.53 -0.17 2.45
CA GLU A 99 -14.94 -1.56 2.69
C GLU A 99 -15.71 -2.15 1.49
N GLU A 100 -16.62 -1.37 0.90
CA GLU A 100 -17.36 -1.77 -0.31
C GLU A 100 -16.42 -2.01 -1.50
N LEU A 101 -15.45 -1.13 -1.72
CA LEU A 101 -14.46 -1.29 -2.79
C LEU A 101 -13.55 -2.50 -2.54
N TYR A 102 -13.08 -2.67 -1.32
CA TYR A 102 -12.28 -3.84 -0.97
C TYR A 102 -13.03 -5.13 -1.28
N SER A 103 -14.28 -5.25 -0.81
CA SER A 103 -15.12 -6.43 -1.06
C SER A 103 -15.39 -6.65 -2.55
N LYS A 104 -15.55 -5.59 -3.33
CA LYS A 104 -15.73 -5.67 -4.78
C LYS A 104 -14.47 -6.13 -5.50
N ILE A 105 -13.30 -5.66 -5.08
CA ILE A 105 -12.00 -5.93 -5.71
C ILE A 105 -11.45 -7.29 -5.29
N ILE A 106 -11.40 -7.54 -3.99
CA ILE A 106 -10.79 -8.77 -3.42
C ILE A 106 -11.80 -9.92 -3.39
N ARG A 107 -13.12 -9.60 -3.36
CA ARG A 107 -14.24 -10.53 -3.19
C ARG A 107 -14.21 -11.30 -1.88
N LYS A 108 -13.72 -10.63 -0.85
CA LYS A 108 -13.68 -11.05 0.55
C LYS A 108 -13.98 -9.85 1.44
N GLU A 109 -14.36 -10.10 2.66
CA GLU A 109 -14.44 -9.03 3.66
C GLU A 109 -13.06 -8.49 3.98
N ILE A 110 -13.00 -7.20 4.33
CA ILE A 110 -11.75 -6.58 4.76
C ILE A 110 -11.35 -7.19 6.10
N PRO A 111 -10.16 -7.78 6.21
CA PRO A 111 -9.72 -8.36 7.47
C PRO A 111 -9.44 -7.30 8.53
N ASP A 112 -9.37 -7.72 9.79
CA ASP A 112 -8.93 -6.84 10.86
C ASP A 112 -7.47 -6.45 10.68
N TYR A 113 -7.23 -5.13 10.50
CA TYR A 113 -5.91 -4.54 10.40
C TYR A 113 -5.61 -3.64 11.59
N THR A 114 -4.36 -3.69 12.03
CA THR A 114 -3.79 -2.71 12.94
C THR A 114 -2.81 -1.81 12.19
N ILE A 115 -3.06 -0.50 12.24
CA ILE A 115 -2.16 0.51 11.67
C ILE A 115 -1.36 1.12 12.81
N PHE A 116 -0.07 0.84 12.84
CA PHE A 116 0.89 1.45 13.76
C PHE A 116 1.30 2.80 13.20
N VAL A 117 0.75 3.85 13.80
CA VAL A 117 1.07 5.22 13.38
C VAL A 117 2.37 5.65 14.05
N VAL A 118 3.32 6.06 13.23
CA VAL A 118 4.64 6.57 13.62
C VAL A 118 4.83 8.01 13.16
N ASN A 119 6.02 8.58 13.34
CA ASN A 119 6.26 9.96 12.93
C ASN A 119 6.09 10.13 11.40
N LYS A 120 5.24 11.07 11.00
CA LYS A 120 4.95 11.38 9.60
C LYS A 120 6.19 11.80 8.78
N GLU A 121 7.22 12.36 9.43
CA GLU A 121 8.47 12.77 8.81
C GLU A 121 9.32 11.57 8.34
N LEU A 122 9.03 10.35 8.80
CA LEU A 122 9.72 9.15 8.36
C LEU A 122 9.38 8.79 6.91
N ASN A 123 8.29 9.32 6.37
CA ASN A 123 7.79 9.06 5.01
C ASN A 123 7.70 7.57 4.69
N ILE A 124 7.18 6.79 5.62
CA ILE A 124 7.09 5.34 5.53
C ILE A 124 5.65 4.86 5.48
N ILE A 125 5.39 3.93 4.58
CA ILE A 125 4.27 2.99 4.66
C ILE A 125 4.87 1.62 4.40
N ASP A 126 5.00 0.81 5.43
CA ASP A 126 5.62 -0.50 5.34
C ASP A 126 4.61 -1.59 5.70
N HIS A 127 4.74 -2.72 5.00
CA HIS A 127 3.98 -3.90 5.30
C HIS A 127 4.67 -4.63 6.44
N VAL A 128 3.89 -4.90 7.44
CA VAL A 128 4.36 -5.77 8.49
C VAL A 128 3.51 -7.02 8.50
N CYS A 129 4.11 -8.13 8.89
CA CYS A 129 3.49 -9.45 8.90
C CYS A 129 2.02 -9.42 9.38
N GLN A 130 1.18 -10.24 8.71
CA GLN A 130 -0.13 -10.68 9.22
C GLN A 130 -1.10 -9.60 9.74
N GLY A 131 -1.52 -8.66 8.89
CA GLY A 131 -2.61 -7.75 9.25
C GLY A 131 -2.17 -6.48 9.98
N SER A 132 -0.90 -6.11 9.86
CA SER A 132 -0.36 -4.87 10.42
C SER A 132 0.32 -4.02 9.35
N ILE A 133 0.21 -2.70 9.48
CA ILE A 133 0.85 -1.70 8.62
C ILE A 133 1.49 -0.64 9.52
N VAL A 134 2.70 -0.23 9.20
CA VAL A 134 3.33 0.96 9.78
C VAL A 134 3.05 2.15 8.87
N LEU A 135 2.55 3.23 9.46
CA LEU A 135 2.20 4.45 8.75
C LEU A 135 2.88 5.66 9.37
N GLY A 136 3.79 6.27 8.64
CA GLY A 136 4.45 7.53 9.00
C GLY A 136 4.66 8.38 7.76
N LYS A 137 3.59 8.98 7.21
CA LYS A 137 3.64 9.80 6.00
C LYS A 137 2.84 11.08 6.17
N GLU A 138 3.37 12.19 5.64
CA GLU A 138 2.66 13.46 5.72
C GLU A 138 1.37 13.43 4.89
N ILE A 139 0.30 13.98 5.47
CA ILE A 139 -0.97 14.17 4.76
C ILE A 139 -0.83 15.39 3.85
N ASP A 140 -0.90 15.18 2.55
CA ASP A 140 -0.92 16.28 1.59
C ASP A 140 -2.17 17.15 1.80
N LYS A 141 -1.98 18.41 2.14
CA LYS A 141 -3.09 19.36 2.38
C LYS A 141 -3.96 19.57 1.14
N LYS A 142 -3.39 19.42 -0.08
CA LYS A 142 -4.12 19.56 -1.34
C LYS A 142 -4.85 18.29 -1.74
N ALA A 143 -4.39 17.14 -1.30
CA ALA A 143 -4.94 15.83 -1.62
C ALA A 143 -4.93 14.90 -0.38
N PRO A 144 -5.68 15.24 0.69
CA PRO A 144 -5.60 14.52 1.97
C PRO A 144 -6.05 13.06 1.88
N LEU A 145 -6.84 12.70 0.89
CA LEU A 145 -7.31 11.33 0.68
C LEU A 145 -6.26 10.41 0.06
N ASN A 146 -5.15 10.95 -0.44
CA ASN A 146 -4.06 10.12 -0.98
C ASN A 146 -3.50 9.16 0.08
N ILE A 147 -3.49 9.55 1.35
CA ILE A 147 -3.06 8.65 2.45
C ILE A 147 -3.92 7.39 2.52
N LEU A 148 -5.22 7.50 2.22
CA LEU A 148 -6.13 6.35 2.18
C LEU A 148 -5.85 5.44 0.99
N LEU A 149 -5.43 5.99 -0.16
CA LEU A 149 -5.03 5.20 -1.33
C LEU A 149 -3.83 4.32 -0.96
N GLU A 150 -2.85 4.87 -0.25
CA GLU A 150 -1.66 4.14 0.14
C GLU A 150 -1.95 3.08 1.22
N ILE A 151 -2.81 3.39 2.20
CA ILE A 151 -3.28 2.40 3.18
C ILE A 151 -3.99 1.24 2.46
N ASN A 152 -4.89 1.53 1.53
CA ASN A 152 -5.61 0.50 0.80
C ASN A 152 -4.70 -0.32 -0.11
N MET A 153 -3.70 0.32 -0.74
CA MET A 153 -2.67 -0.38 -1.50
C MET A 153 -1.95 -1.40 -0.60
N SER A 154 -1.55 -0.98 0.58
CA SER A 154 -0.87 -1.82 1.56
C SER A 154 -1.73 -2.99 2.01
N ILE A 155 -3.03 -2.75 2.27
CA ILE A 155 -3.98 -3.81 2.65
C ILE A 155 -4.13 -4.83 1.51
N ILE A 156 -4.28 -4.38 0.27
CA ILE A 156 -4.42 -5.26 -0.90
C ILE A 156 -3.15 -6.10 -1.08
N ILE A 157 -1.98 -5.48 -1.00
CA ILE A 157 -0.69 -6.17 -1.12
C ILE A 157 -0.57 -7.30 -0.10
N ASN A 158 -0.88 -7.02 1.17
CA ASN A 158 -0.79 -8.00 2.26
C ASN A 158 -1.76 -9.17 2.11
N ASN A 159 -2.87 -9.00 1.40
CA ASN A 159 -3.85 -10.06 1.21
C ASN A 159 -3.58 -10.95 0.01
N ILE A 160 -2.66 -10.57 -0.89
CA ILE A 160 -2.26 -11.35 -2.04
C ILE A 160 -0.99 -12.13 -1.69
N LYS A 161 -1.15 -13.33 -1.11
CA LYS A 161 -0.03 -14.12 -0.56
C LYS A 161 0.79 -14.88 -1.59
N LYS A 162 0.20 -15.22 -2.74
CA LYS A 162 0.75 -16.22 -3.67
C LYS A 162 2.03 -15.80 -4.41
N TYR A 163 2.28 -14.50 -4.53
CA TYR A 163 3.41 -13.98 -5.29
C TYR A 163 4.21 -12.95 -4.50
N ASN A 164 5.53 -12.98 -4.62
CA ASN A 164 6.35 -11.86 -4.22
C ASN A 164 6.07 -10.67 -5.17
N ILE A 165 5.75 -9.49 -4.61
CA ILE A 165 5.34 -8.32 -5.39
C ILE A 165 6.50 -7.75 -6.20
N GLU A 166 7.70 -7.82 -5.65
CA GLU A 166 8.89 -7.26 -6.28
C GLU A 166 9.23 -7.96 -7.60
N ASP A 167 8.90 -9.26 -7.71
CA ASP A 167 9.26 -10.08 -8.86
C ASP A 167 8.20 -10.13 -9.97
N ASN A 168 6.98 -9.60 -9.73
CA ASN A 168 5.88 -9.73 -10.69
C ASN A 168 5.24 -8.40 -11.10
N LYS A 169 5.68 -7.87 -12.26
CA LYS A 169 5.15 -6.62 -12.83
C LYS A 169 3.64 -6.64 -13.06
N PHE A 170 3.05 -7.79 -13.43
CA PHE A 170 1.60 -7.91 -13.65
C PHE A 170 0.83 -7.70 -12.35
N LYS A 171 1.25 -8.38 -11.28
CA LYS A 171 0.66 -8.22 -9.95
C LYS A 171 0.71 -6.77 -9.50
N LYS A 172 1.87 -6.14 -9.58
CA LYS A 172 2.04 -4.74 -9.21
C LYS A 172 1.16 -3.81 -10.04
N ALA A 173 1.10 -4.03 -11.37
CA ALA A 173 0.26 -3.23 -12.26
C ALA A 173 -1.23 -3.39 -11.96
N ILE A 174 -1.69 -4.60 -11.62
CA ILE A 174 -3.09 -4.87 -11.25
C ILE A 174 -3.44 -4.22 -9.92
N ILE A 175 -2.56 -4.27 -8.92
CA ILE A 175 -2.76 -3.60 -7.64
C ILE A 175 -2.82 -2.08 -7.83
N GLU A 176 -1.93 -1.51 -8.65
CA GLU A 176 -1.98 -0.10 -8.98
C GLU A 176 -3.28 0.27 -9.73
N LEU A 177 -3.78 -0.58 -10.64
CA LEU A 177 -5.09 -0.38 -11.26
C LEU A 177 -6.20 -0.37 -10.23
N ALA A 178 -6.23 -1.35 -9.31
CA ALA A 178 -7.22 -1.41 -8.26
C ALA A 178 -7.28 -0.11 -7.44
N VAL A 179 -6.12 0.41 -7.05
CA VAL A 179 -6.05 1.61 -6.20
C VAL A 179 -6.21 2.88 -7.01
N LEU A 180 -5.46 3.04 -8.09
CA LEU A 180 -5.39 4.30 -8.84
C LEU A 180 -6.58 4.49 -9.79
N ASN A 181 -7.33 3.45 -10.09
CA ASN A 181 -8.60 3.57 -10.83
C ASN A 181 -9.79 3.56 -9.88
N GLU A 182 -10.01 2.50 -9.11
CA GLU A 182 -11.24 2.32 -8.35
C GLU A 182 -11.29 3.20 -7.09
N TYR A 183 -10.28 3.10 -6.21
CA TYR A 183 -10.27 3.93 -4.99
C TYR A 183 -10.08 5.41 -5.32
N ALA A 184 -9.18 5.76 -6.25
CA ALA A 184 -8.99 7.16 -6.64
C ALA A 184 -10.26 7.77 -7.26
N THR A 185 -10.99 7.03 -8.10
CA THR A 185 -12.26 7.49 -8.65
C THR A 185 -13.29 7.71 -7.55
N SER A 186 -13.42 6.76 -6.64
CA SER A 186 -14.46 6.81 -5.59
C SER A 186 -14.15 7.80 -4.48
N LEU A 187 -12.89 7.95 -4.09
CA LEU A 187 -12.46 8.83 -3.00
C LEU A 187 -12.12 10.25 -3.48
N CYS A 188 -11.46 10.36 -4.64
CA CYS A 188 -10.93 11.62 -5.16
C CYS A 188 -11.70 12.18 -6.37
N GLY A 189 -12.73 11.48 -6.84
CA GLY A 189 -13.58 11.89 -7.96
C GLY A 189 -12.96 11.73 -9.34
N LYS A 190 -11.75 11.19 -9.47
CA LYS A 190 -11.08 10.99 -10.76
C LYS A 190 -10.16 9.78 -10.76
N SER A 191 -10.13 9.06 -11.88
CA SER A 191 -9.15 8.00 -12.10
C SER A 191 -7.75 8.56 -12.30
N CYS A 192 -6.78 7.90 -11.69
CA CYS A 192 -5.36 8.18 -11.83
C CYS A 192 -4.58 6.93 -12.30
N TYR A 193 -5.23 5.99 -13.01
CA TYR A 193 -4.63 4.68 -13.32
C TYR A 193 -3.33 4.77 -14.14
N LEU A 194 -3.11 5.86 -14.86
CA LEU A 194 -1.86 6.13 -15.60
C LEU A 194 -0.76 6.76 -14.71
N SER A 195 -1.05 7.08 -13.45
CA SER A 195 -0.03 7.49 -12.48
C SER A 195 0.62 6.29 -11.78
N GLY A 196 1.44 6.51 -10.75
CA GLY A 196 2.15 5.47 -10.04
C GLY A 196 3.49 5.11 -10.68
N THR A 197 3.87 3.85 -10.69
CA THR A 197 5.18 3.39 -11.20
C THR A 197 5.31 3.62 -12.70
N PRO A 198 6.27 4.45 -13.19
CA PRO A 198 6.39 4.81 -14.60
C PRO A 198 6.53 3.61 -15.53
N ASP A 199 7.33 2.63 -15.17
CA ASP A 199 7.57 1.42 -15.97
C ASP A 199 6.34 0.53 -16.15
N LEU A 200 5.31 0.74 -15.33
CA LEU A 200 4.06 -0.03 -15.38
C LEU A 200 2.95 0.65 -16.20
N ILE A 201 3.13 1.90 -16.61
CA ILE A 201 2.09 2.66 -17.34
C ILE A 201 1.66 1.90 -18.61
N GLY A 202 2.61 1.46 -19.41
CA GLY A 202 2.33 0.67 -20.60
C GLY A 202 1.58 -0.62 -20.32
N LEU A 203 2.00 -1.35 -19.29
CA LEU A 203 1.37 -2.60 -18.86
C LEU A 203 -0.05 -2.36 -18.31
N LYS A 204 -0.26 -1.32 -17.51
CA LYS A 204 -1.58 -0.94 -17.01
C LYS A 204 -2.57 -0.62 -18.14
N ARG A 205 -2.13 0.06 -19.19
CA ARG A 205 -2.97 0.31 -20.39
C ARG A 205 -3.46 -0.97 -21.05
N TRP A 206 -2.63 -2.01 -21.05
CA TRP A 206 -2.96 -3.29 -21.65
C TRP A 206 -3.87 -4.13 -20.77
N LEU A 207 -3.65 -4.05 -19.44
CA LEU A 207 -4.46 -4.74 -18.47
C LEU A 207 -5.83 -4.07 -18.26
N TYR A 208 -5.95 -2.78 -18.57
CA TYR A 208 -7.12 -2.00 -18.25
C TYR A 208 -8.43 -2.56 -18.85
N PRO A 209 -8.50 -3.03 -20.11
CA PRO A 209 -9.71 -3.66 -20.63
C PRO A 209 -10.11 -4.91 -19.83
N TYR A 210 -9.14 -5.76 -19.48
CA TYR A 210 -9.38 -6.96 -18.70
C TYR A 210 -9.80 -6.64 -17.26
N TRP A 211 -9.20 -5.59 -16.69
CA TRP A 211 -9.60 -5.05 -15.40
C TRP A 211 -11.06 -4.60 -15.38
N LEU A 212 -11.49 -3.84 -16.38
CA LEU A 212 -12.88 -3.39 -16.49
C LEU A 212 -13.87 -4.56 -16.59
N MET A 213 -13.52 -5.61 -17.35
CA MET A 213 -14.29 -6.84 -17.41
C MET A 213 -14.33 -7.57 -16.08
N TYR A 214 -13.18 -7.69 -15.39
CA TYR A 214 -13.11 -8.26 -14.04
C TYR A 214 -14.01 -7.49 -13.07
N MET A 215 -13.99 -6.17 -13.10
CA MET A 215 -14.85 -5.29 -12.28
C MET A 215 -16.33 -5.35 -12.68
N GLY A 216 -16.65 -5.97 -13.80
CA GLY A 216 -18.02 -6.19 -14.24
C GLY A 216 -18.69 -4.96 -14.81
N ILE A 217 -17.95 -4.11 -15.47
CA ILE A 217 -18.46 -2.94 -16.21
C ILE A 217 -19.34 -3.41 -17.38
N SER A 218 -20.48 -2.74 -17.62
CA SER A 218 -21.34 -3.07 -18.77
C SER A 218 -20.61 -2.87 -20.10
N LYS A 219 -21.08 -3.57 -21.16
CA LYS A 219 -20.46 -3.46 -22.48
C LYS A 219 -20.46 -2.03 -23.01
N GLU A 220 -21.55 -1.30 -22.79
CA GLU A 220 -21.68 0.10 -23.21
C GLU A 220 -20.68 1.00 -22.47
N GLN A 221 -20.57 0.87 -21.17
CA GLN A 221 -19.59 1.59 -20.37
C GLN A 221 -18.16 1.20 -20.75
N PHE A 222 -17.90 -0.08 -20.97
CA PHE A 222 -16.62 -0.58 -21.43
C PHE A 222 -16.18 0.09 -22.73
N LEU A 223 -17.05 0.10 -23.76
CA LEU A 223 -16.77 0.75 -25.04
C LEU A 223 -16.53 2.25 -24.88
N SER A 224 -17.33 2.92 -24.04
CA SER A 224 -17.15 4.34 -23.73
C SER A 224 -15.77 4.62 -23.12
N TYR A 225 -15.30 3.78 -22.19
CA TYR A 225 -13.96 3.94 -21.59
C TYR A 225 -12.84 3.68 -22.60
N MET A 226 -12.98 2.67 -23.46
CA MET A 226 -11.98 2.41 -24.50
C MET A 226 -11.85 3.58 -25.48
N MET A 227 -12.97 4.18 -25.89
CA MET A 227 -12.97 5.37 -26.76
C MET A 227 -12.35 6.57 -26.04
N ARG A 228 -12.79 6.88 -24.83
CA ARG A 228 -12.27 8.00 -24.02
C ARG A 228 -10.76 7.94 -23.85
N ASP A 229 -10.24 6.76 -23.51
CA ASP A 229 -8.84 6.57 -23.18
C ASP A 229 -7.98 6.17 -24.40
N GLN A 230 -8.59 6.18 -25.61
CA GLN A 230 -7.95 5.85 -26.88
C GLN A 230 -7.23 4.49 -26.85
N ILE A 231 -7.90 3.49 -26.24
CA ILE A 231 -7.37 2.13 -26.15
C ILE A 231 -7.98 1.30 -27.30
N SER A 232 -7.10 0.80 -28.16
CA SER A 232 -7.50 -0.21 -29.16
C SER A 232 -7.74 -1.54 -28.47
N PHE A 233 -8.92 -2.09 -28.59
CA PHE A 233 -9.31 -3.36 -28.01
C PHE A 233 -10.22 -4.12 -28.96
N ASP A 234 -9.94 -5.41 -29.11
CA ASP A 234 -10.78 -6.31 -29.87
C ASP A 234 -12.06 -6.62 -29.10
N VAL A 235 -13.20 -6.21 -29.64
CA VAL A 235 -14.52 -6.35 -29.00
C VAL A 235 -14.91 -7.81 -28.77
N GLU A 236 -14.39 -8.74 -29.57
CA GLU A 236 -14.66 -10.18 -29.41
C GLU A 236 -14.10 -10.70 -28.08
N LYS A 237 -12.99 -10.11 -27.57
CA LYS A 237 -12.43 -10.45 -26.27
C LYS A 237 -13.34 -10.11 -25.09
N TYR A 238 -14.37 -9.28 -25.30
CA TYR A 238 -15.35 -9.02 -24.25
C TYR A 238 -16.13 -10.28 -23.84
N ALA A 239 -16.08 -11.34 -24.64
CA ALA A 239 -16.66 -12.66 -24.28
C ALA A 239 -16.07 -13.23 -22.98
N TYR A 240 -14.83 -12.87 -22.61
CA TYR A 240 -14.19 -13.28 -21.36
C TYR A 240 -14.81 -12.62 -20.11
N GLU A 241 -15.65 -11.62 -20.24
CA GLU A 241 -16.24 -10.89 -19.12
C GLU A 241 -16.93 -11.81 -18.12
N LYS A 242 -17.73 -12.77 -18.59
CA LYS A 242 -18.46 -13.71 -17.74
C LYS A 242 -17.53 -14.60 -16.90
N GLU A 243 -16.38 -14.96 -17.44
CA GLU A 243 -15.37 -15.77 -16.75
C GLU A 243 -14.60 -14.90 -15.73
N LEU A 244 -14.11 -13.74 -16.15
CA LEU A 244 -13.33 -12.83 -15.32
C LEU A 244 -14.13 -12.34 -14.09
N ARG A 245 -15.43 -12.11 -14.25
CA ARG A 245 -16.31 -11.73 -13.15
C ARG A 245 -16.39 -12.77 -12.02
N LYS A 246 -16.15 -14.05 -12.28
CA LYS A 246 -16.21 -15.11 -11.29
C LYS A 246 -14.93 -15.29 -10.50
N MET A 247 -13.81 -14.78 -11.01
CA MET A 247 -12.49 -14.90 -10.42
C MET A 247 -12.37 -14.00 -9.18
N ASN A 248 -11.65 -14.44 -8.16
CA ASN A 248 -11.10 -13.53 -7.16
C ASN A 248 -9.84 -12.81 -7.70
N LEU A 249 -9.28 -11.88 -6.93
CA LEU A 249 -8.16 -11.08 -7.42
C LEU A 249 -6.90 -11.92 -7.70
N GLU A 250 -6.63 -12.96 -6.90
CA GLU A 250 -5.48 -13.84 -7.12
C GLU A 250 -5.65 -14.66 -8.40
N GLU A 251 -6.84 -15.20 -8.65
CA GLU A 251 -7.19 -15.93 -9.88
C GLU A 251 -7.11 -15.01 -11.11
N PHE A 252 -7.54 -13.74 -10.99
CA PHE A 252 -7.41 -12.76 -12.05
C PHE A 252 -5.95 -12.43 -12.36
N ILE A 253 -5.11 -12.28 -11.33
CA ILE A 253 -3.67 -12.09 -11.50
C ILE A 253 -3.06 -13.30 -12.23
N ASP A 254 -3.41 -14.52 -11.81
CA ASP A 254 -2.95 -15.76 -12.44
C ASP A 254 -3.38 -15.84 -13.91
N PHE A 255 -4.62 -15.46 -14.20
CA PHE A 255 -5.12 -15.37 -15.57
C PHE A 255 -4.27 -14.41 -16.41
N CYS A 256 -4.01 -13.23 -15.92
CA CYS A 256 -3.21 -12.23 -16.62
C CYS A 256 -1.76 -12.68 -16.86
N ILE A 257 -1.15 -13.34 -15.87
CA ILE A 257 0.22 -13.88 -16.01
C ILE A 257 0.28 -15.00 -17.04
N ARG A 258 -0.65 -15.96 -16.99
CA ARG A 258 -0.70 -17.06 -17.96
C ARG A 258 -0.97 -16.59 -19.38
N ASN A 259 -1.77 -15.54 -19.53
CA ASN A 259 -2.15 -14.98 -20.82
C ASN A 259 -1.30 -13.75 -21.23
N GLN A 260 -0.17 -13.49 -20.57
CA GLN A 260 0.64 -12.28 -20.81
C GLN A 260 1.00 -12.08 -22.30
N LYS A 261 1.31 -13.17 -23.04
CA LYS A 261 1.64 -13.09 -24.46
C LYS A 261 0.47 -12.57 -25.32
N TYR A 262 -0.75 -12.89 -24.93
CA TYR A 262 -1.96 -12.40 -25.62
C TYR A 262 -2.31 -10.99 -25.20
N ILE A 263 -2.14 -10.67 -23.93
CA ILE A 263 -2.42 -9.34 -23.40
C ILE A 263 -1.48 -8.29 -23.99
N ILE A 264 -0.19 -8.59 -24.17
CA ILE A 264 0.81 -7.63 -24.68
C ILE A 264 1.17 -7.80 -26.17
N ARG A 265 0.56 -8.77 -26.87
CA ARG A 265 0.94 -9.20 -28.21
C ARG A 265 0.83 -8.08 -29.28
N ASP A 266 -0.21 -7.27 -29.20
CA ASP A 266 -0.48 -6.29 -30.26
C ASP A 266 0.57 -5.17 -30.37
N LYS A 267 1.40 -4.97 -29.33
CA LYS A 267 2.45 -3.94 -29.37
C LYS A 267 3.79 -4.44 -29.88
N ASN A 268 4.12 -5.68 -29.58
CA ASN A 268 5.37 -6.25 -30.09
C ASN A 268 5.35 -6.39 -31.61
N ILE A 269 4.15 -6.51 -32.20
CA ILE A 269 3.96 -6.52 -33.67
C ILE A 269 4.11 -5.11 -34.25
N LYS A 270 3.70 -4.06 -33.52
CA LYS A 270 3.79 -2.65 -33.98
C LYS A 270 5.16 -2.01 -33.74
N LYS A 271 6.05 -2.65 -33.00
CA LYS A 271 7.42 -2.17 -32.76
C LYS A 271 8.45 -2.61 -33.81
N ASN A 272 8.03 -3.43 -34.76
CA ASN A 272 8.83 -3.72 -35.96
C ASN A 272 8.07 -3.28 -37.24
N PRO A 273 7.95 -1.97 -37.53
CA PRO A 273 7.92 -1.53 -38.88
C PRO A 273 9.35 -1.18 -39.22
N GLU A 274 9.96 -2.01 -40.07
CA GLU A 274 11.09 -1.61 -40.90
C GLU A 274 12.38 -1.18 -40.17
N THR A 275 13.23 -2.11 -39.97
CA THR A 275 14.64 -1.91 -40.33
C THR A 275 14.96 -2.77 -41.51
#